data_0e9364f7d8f6981b3d5a5e11a7accf63
#
_entry.id   0e9364f7d8f6981b3d5a5e11a7accf63
#
_cell.length_a   1.000
_cell.length_b   1.000
_cell.length_c   1.000
_cell.angle_alpha   90.00
_cell.angle_beta   90.00
_cell.angle_gamma   90.00
#
_symmetry.space_group_name_H-M   'P 1'
#
loop_
_entity.id
_entity.type
_entity.pdbx_description
1 polymer ?
#
loop_
_entity_poly.entity_id
_entity_poly.type
_entity_poly.pdbx_seq_one_letter_code
_entity_poly.pdbx_strand_id
1 'polypeptide(L)'
;AKSRRSNFVDAYTIDKRHEAVFILDSLKEQAALYGRVAVADYYDMLGVEPTYTDNTYGWDEDDLNRYAKVVPAQGGGYELRLPPVMVL
;
A
#
# COMPACT_ATOMS: atom_id res chain seq x y z
N ALA A 1 -3.37 -6.87 -18.32
CA ALA A 1 -3.09 -6.84 -17.56
C ALA A 1 -1.85 -6.99 -16.86
N LYS A 2 -1.71 -6.94 -15.95
CA LYS A 2 -0.78 -6.87 -15.32
C LYS A 2 -0.28 -7.99 -15.04
N SER A 3 0.23 -8.46 -15.31
CA SER A 3 0.65 -9.53 -15.13
C SER A 3 1.64 -9.69 -14.20
N ARG A 4 2.09 -9.06 -13.64
CA ARG A 4 2.97 -9.17 -12.90
C ARG A 4 2.99 -9.45 -11.84
N ARG A 5 3.27 -9.69 -11.22
CA ARG A 5 3.46 -10.07 -10.38
C ARG A 5 3.20 -9.94 -9.25
N SER A 6 3.09 -10.66 -8.51
CA SER A 6 2.62 -10.65 -7.21
C SER A 6 3.51 -9.93 -6.25
N ASN A 7 4.68 -9.64 -6.58
CA ASN A 7 5.58 -8.92 -5.69
C ASN A 7 5.41 -7.42 -5.79
N PHE A 8 4.58 -6.97 -6.71
CA PHE A 8 4.47 -5.55 -6.97
C PHE A 8 3.04 -5.09 -6.84
N VAL A 9 2.91 -3.89 -6.35
CA VAL A 9 1.64 -3.21 -6.26
C VAL A 9 1.74 -1.99 -7.15
N ASP A 10 0.71 -1.69 -7.90
CA ASP A 10 0.70 -0.53 -8.77
C ASP A 10 0.99 0.72 -7.97
N ALA A 11 1.84 1.56 -8.51
CA ALA A 11 2.16 2.82 -7.86
C ALA A 11 1.13 3.86 -8.24
N TYR A 12 0.57 4.53 -7.26
CA TYR A 12 -0.39 5.58 -7.47
C TYR A 12 0.14 6.87 -6.89
N THR A 13 -0.08 7.96 -7.60
CA THR A 13 0.36 9.27 -7.17
C THR A 13 -0.73 9.92 -6.35
N ILE A 14 -0.33 10.46 -5.20
CA ILE A 14 -1.25 11.15 -4.30
C ILE A 14 -0.84 12.62 -4.30
N ASP A 15 -1.80 13.51 -4.53
CA ASP A 15 -1.51 14.93 -4.72
C ASP A 15 -0.79 15.55 -3.56
N LYS A 16 -1.25 15.29 -2.35
CA LYS A 16 -0.79 16.02 -1.18
C LYS A 16 -0.08 15.10 -0.22
N ARG A 17 1.00 15.61 0.36
CA ARG A 17 1.80 14.82 1.26
C ARG A 17 1.01 14.35 2.47
N HIS A 18 0.16 15.21 3.03
CA HIS A 18 -0.59 14.80 4.22
C HIS A 18 -1.58 13.68 3.93
N GLU A 19 -2.09 13.63 2.70
CA GLU A 19 -2.96 12.52 2.31
C GLU A 19 -2.18 11.22 2.21
N ALA A 20 -0.98 11.29 1.63
CA ALA A 20 -0.13 10.10 1.53
C ALA A 20 0.26 9.60 2.92
N VAL A 21 0.61 10.52 3.81
CA VAL A 21 0.96 10.15 5.19
C VAL A 21 -0.24 9.51 5.89
N PHE A 22 -1.42 10.08 5.68
CA PHE A 22 -2.62 9.52 6.30
C PHE A 22 -2.89 8.09 5.83
N ILE A 23 -2.72 7.84 4.53
CA ILE A 23 -2.93 6.50 4.00
C ILE A 23 -1.93 5.53 4.59
N LEU A 24 -0.66 5.93 4.65
CA LEU A 24 0.35 5.05 5.21
C LEU A 24 0.10 4.77 6.68
N ASP A 25 -0.27 5.80 7.44
CA ASP A 25 -0.57 5.61 8.86
C ASP A 25 -1.76 4.68 9.04
N SER A 26 -2.77 4.80 8.17
CA SER A 26 -3.93 3.92 8.24
C SER A 26 -3.57 2.47 7.94
N LEU A 27 -2.67 2.25 6.97
CA LEU A 27 -2.20 0.90 6.70
C LEU A 27 -1.46 0.32 7.90
N LYS A 28 -0.61 1.12 8.51
CA LYS A 28 0.14 0.65 9.68
C LYS A 28 -0.79 0.36 10.85
N GLU A 29 -1.79 1.19 11.02
CA GLU A 29 -2.74 0.98 12.11
C GLU A 29 -3.53 -0.31 11.91
N GLN A 30 -3.97 -0.58 10.69
CA GLN A 30 -4.66 -1.81 10.41
C GLN A 30 -3.77 -3.02 10.63
N ALA A 31 -2.51 -2.93 10.19
CA ALA A 31 -1.59 -4.03 10.40
C ALA A 31 -1.32 -4.25 11.89
N ALA A 32 -1.29 -3.18 12.67
CA ALA A 32 -1.09 -3.31 14.12
C ALA A 32 -2.29 -3.97 14.79
N LEU A 33 -3.50 -3.65 14.32
CA LEU A 33 -4.71 -4.20 14.91
C LEU A 33 -4.94 -5.66 14.56
N TYR A 34 -4.64 -6.03 13.32
CA TYR A 34 -5.01 -7.35 12.81
C TYR A 34 -3.80 -8.21 12.47
N GLY A 35 -2.59 -7.69 12.65
CA GLY A 35 -1.37 -8.41 12.32
C GLY A 35 -0.93 -8.24 10.88
N ARG A 36 -1.83 -7.83 10.01
CA ARG A 36 -1.53 -7.68 8.59
C ARG A 36 -2.60 -6.84 7.93
N VAL A 37 -2.31 -6.38 6.72
CA VAL A 37 -3.25 -5.59 5.94
C VAL A 37 -3.14 -6.03 4.48
N ALA A 38 -4.26 -6.11 3.78
CA ALA A 38 -4.29 -6.59 2.41
C ALA A 38 -4.07 -5.45 1.42
N VAL A 39 -3.59 -5.81 0.23
CA VAL A 39 -3.47 -4.86 -0.86
C VAL A 39 -4.84 -4.26 -1.18
N ALA A 40 -5.90 -5.06 -1.04
CA ALA A 40 -7.26 -4.57 -1.27
C ALA A 40 -7.60 -3.40 -0.35
N ASP A 41 -7.14 -3.44 0.89
CA ASP A 41 -7.39 -2.35 1.83
C ASP A 41 -6.67 -1.07 1.39
N TYR A 42 -5.46 -1.22 0.87
CA TYR A 42 -4.72 -0.08 0.35
C TYR A 42 -5.44 0.56 -0.83
N TYR A 43 -5.93 -0.28 -1.75
CA TYR A 43 -6.66 0.24 -2.90
C TYR A 43 -7.96 0.91 -2.50
N ASP A 44 -8.65 0.36 -1.49
CA ASP A 44 -9.86 1.01 -0.98
C ASP A 44 -9.55 2.41 -0.47
N MET A 45 -8.45 2.59 0.21
CA MET A 45 -8.07 3.90 0.73
C MET A 45 -7.77 4.88 -0.39
N LEU A 46 -7.29 4.37 -1.52
CA LEU A 46 -7.01 5.21 -2.68
C LEU A 46 -8.24 5.49 -3.52
N GLY A 47 -9.34 4.81 -3.26
CA GLY A 47 -10.52 4.93 -4.09
C GLY A 47 -10.43 4.12 -5.38
N VAL A 48 -9.53 3.15 -5.43
CA VAL A 48 -9.35 2.28 -6.59
C VAL A 48 -10.01 0.95 -6.27
N GLU A 49 -10.70 0.41 -7.25
CA GLU A 49 -11.41 -0.86 -7.02
C GLU A 49 -10.42 -2.01 -6.99
N PRO A 50 -10.37 -2.80 -5.90
CA PRO A 50 -9.45 -3.92 -5.84
C PRO A 50 -9.97 -5.10 -6.63
N THR A 51 -9.05 -5.98 -7.03
CA THR A 51 -9.42 -7.23 -7.67
C THR A 51 -9.46 -8.33 -6.63
N TYR A 52 -9.93 -9.48 -7.05
CA TYR A 52 -10.02 -10.64 -6.16
C TYR A 52 -8.66 -11.01 -5.56
N THR A 53 -7.62 -11.02 -6.39
CA THR A 53 -6.30 -11.38 -5.92
C THR A 53 -5.74 -10.40 -4.90
N ASP A 54 -6.20 -9.16 -4.91
CA ASP A 54 -5.70 -8.17 -3.98
C ASP A 54 -6.04 -8.49 -2.54
N ASN A 55 -7.00 -9.39 -2.31
CA ASN A 55 -7.33 -9.85 -0.97
C ASN A 55 -6.38 -10.94 -0.48
N THR A 56 -5.63 -11.54 -1.36
CA THR A 56 -4.75 -12.66 -1.04
C THR A 56 -3.36 -12.20 -0.62
N TYR A 57 -2.98 -11.01 -1.02
CA TYR A 57 -1.64 -10.48 -0.80
C TYR A 57 -1.70 -9.24 0.06
N GLY A 58 -0.63 -9.00 0.78
CA GLY A 58 -0.56 -7.81 1.62
C GLY A 58 0.74 -7.73 2.37
N TRP A 59 0.72 -7.07 3.51
CA TRP A 59 1.92 -6.80 4.30
C TRP A 59 1.64 -7.06 5.76
N ASP A 60 2.67 -7.40 6.51
CA ASP A 60 2.54 -7.48 7.96
C ASP A 60 3.03 -6.17 8.58
N GLU A 61 2.82 -6.06 9.89
CA GLU A 61 3.16 -4.85 10.60
C GLU A 61 4.66 -4.56 10.55
N ASP A 62 5.48 -5.60 10.72
CA ASP A 62 6.92 -5.44 10.74
C ASP A 62 7.45 -4.86 9.44
N ASP A 63 6.99 -5.40 8.32
CA ASP A 63 7.46 -4.94 7.03
C ASP A 63 7.03 -3.52 6.77
N LEU A 64 5.81 -3.16 7.13
CA LEU A 64 5.35 -1.80 6.94
C LEU A 64 6.15 -0.83 7.79
N ASN A 65 6.39 -1.17 9.05
CA ASN A 65 7.14 -0.28 9.93
C ASN A 65 8.59 -0.13 9.51
N ARG A 66 9.13 -1.17 8.89
CA ARG A 66 10.55 -1.19 8.55
C ARG A 66 10.83 -0.55 7.19
N TYR A 67 9.97 -0.76 6.23
CA TYR A 67 10.29 -0.40 4.86
C TYR A 67 9.34 0.62 4.21
N ALA A 68 8.12 0.73 4.68
CA ALA A 68 7.15 1.59 4.02
C ALA A 68 7.41 3.06 4.35
N LYS A 69 7.31 3.92 3.32
CA LYS A 69 7.51 5.35 3.53
C LYS A 69 6.86 6.14 2.41
N VAL A 70 6.65 7.42 2.67
CA VAL A 70 6.14 8.36 1.67
C VAL A 70 7.32 9.02 1.00
N VAL A 71 7.32 9.04 -0.32
CA VAL A 71 8.39 9.66 -1.09
C VAL A 71 7.79 10.57 -2.15
N PRO A 72 8.52 11.61 -2.58
CA PRO A 72 8.02 12.43 -3.69
C PRO A 72 7.97 11.61 -4.96
N ALA A 73 6.91 11.80 -5.72
CA ALA A 73 6.78 11.13 -7.00
C ALA A 73 7.42 11.94 -8.08
N GLN A 74 7.94 11.26 -9.08
CA GLN A 74 8.52 11.94 -10.21
C GLN A 74 7.40 12.60 -10.99
N GLY A 75 7.54 13.85 -11.28
CA GLY A 75 6.50 14.55 -12.01
C GLY A 75 5.46 15.22 -11.14
N GLY A 76 5.61 15.13 -9.82
CA GLY A 76 4.72 15.80 -8.89
C GLY A 76 3.96 14.82 -8.03
N GLY A 77 3.48 15.33 -6.91
CA GLY A 77 2.75 14.49 -5.96
C GLY A 77 3.65 13.58 -5.16
N TYR A 78 3.04 12.61 -4.51
CA TYR A 78 3.73 11.70 -3.60
C TYR A 78 3.27 10.29 -3.84
N GLU A 79 4.11 9.33 -3.48
CA GLU A 79 3.71 7.94 -3.56
C GLU A 79 4.20 7.21 -2.33
N LEU A 80 3.57 6.09 -2.06
CA LEU A 80 3.98 5.24 -0.96
C LEU A 80 4.94 4.20 -1.49
N ARG A 81 6.12 4.14 -0.89
CA ARG A 81 7.08 3.10 -1.21
C ARG A 81 6.82 1.95 -0.26
N LEU A 82 6.27 0.87 -0.79
CA LEU A 82 5.84 -0.25 0.04
C LEU A 82 6.74 -1.45 -0.19
N PRO A 83 6.89 -2.30 0.84
CA PRO A 83 7.70 -3.52 0.66
C PRO A 83 7.01 -4.50 -0.27
N PRO A 84 7.73 -5.53 -0.72
CA PRO A 84 7.09 -6.57 -1.53
C PRO A 84 5.96 -7.23 -0.77
N VAL A 85 4.92 -7.60 -1.49
CA VAL A 85 3.76 -8.22 -0.85
C VAL A 85 4.06 -9.66 -0.47
N MET A 86 3.32 -10.15 0.49
CA MET A 86 3.39 -11.53 0.92
C MET A 86 2.00 -12.14 0.80
N VAL A 87 1.94 -13.45 0.78
CA VAL A 87 0.66 -14.16 0.79
C VAL A 87 0.10 -14.11 2.20
N LEU A 88 -1.12 -13.68 2.31
CA LEU A 88 -1.77 -13.55 3.61
C LEU A 88 -2.39 -14.87 4.09
#